data_d6e568383a6d49fc30e860642b6f5abd
#
_entry.id   d6e568383a6d49fc30e860642b6f5abd
#
_cell.length_a   1.000
_cell.length_b   1.000
_cell.length_c   1.000
_cell.angle_alpha   90.00
_cell.angle_beta   90.00
_cell.angle_gamma   90.00
#
_symmetry.space_group_name_H-M   'P 1'
#
loop_
_entity.id
_entity.type
_entity.pdbx_description
1 polymer ?
#
loop_
_entity_poly.entity_id
_entity_poly.type
_entity_poly.pdbx_seq_one_letter_code
_entity_poly.pdbx_strand_id
1 'polypeptide(L)'
;MMDQSSTADAALANPVLFSPWQALRENAGLGLLMIVHLLVCSASLILVATIRFHASYNATTFHIFFDPARAPLAIAVIVAFALIAPLFSIARFSFGYFAAFYAYTMIAGYLWLNIFSDLPYDHVLAGFSAAASAIAFLLPALFVTAPVRPRFTLSTKAFDRLLWIMLGISAIAVALGMRLNFHIVSFEDMPEAREAILRPSWLNYWLGIVGSSLLPFLFAGFVTRRRYWGAAITLILLLLLFPVTATKMALFTPLWLIAILWLSRLVEARKAVILTLLVPILAGMLLLLIIGQPAGMPFSVINFRMIAIPSLAMDVYNHYFASHPLTHFCHLSVLKHLVPCPYADDLSTVMERAYGLGYFNASLFATAGVAAVGPWFAPLSALVSGLIVAIGNQTSAHLPARFVLVSGAILPQILLNVPLTTAMVTHGMALLFALWYVTPRSIFESDYQEAVPLAGRY
;
A
#
# COMPACT_ATOMS: atom_id res chain seq x y z
N MET A 1 -49.98 -21.66 -5.27
CA MET A 1 -48.81 -21.10 -4.62
C MET A 1 -47.66 -21.15 -5.64
N MET A 2 -47.63 -20.14 -6.53
CA MET A 2 -46.68 -20.09 -7.66
C MET A 2 -45.37 -19.46 -7.19
N ASP A 3 -44.33 -20.12 -7.59
CA ASP A 3 -42.93 -19.87 -7.25
C ASP A 3 -42.46 -18.44 -7.65
N GLN A 4 -42.29 -17.56 -6.70
CA GLN A 4 -41.74 -16.19 -6.87
C GLN A 4 -40.21 -16.14 -6.81
N SER A 5 -39.53 -17.30 -6.73
CA SER A 5 -38.06 -17.35 -6.63
C SER A 5 -37.33 -17.19 -7.98
N SER A 6 -38.04 -17.42 -9.09
CA SER A 6 -37.43 -17.40 -10.44
C SER A 6 -37.24 -16.03 -11.09
N THR A 7 -37.96 -14.99 -10.60
CA THR A 7 -37.88 -13.65 -11.20
C THR A 7 -36.80 -12.75 -10.57
N ALA A 8 -36.35 -13.08 -9.36
CA ALA A 8 -35.29 -12.33 -8.69
C ALA A 8 -33.89 -12.61 -9.26
N ASP A 9 -33.64 -13.85 -9.71
CA ASP A 9 -32.34 -14.23 -10.29
C ASP A 9 -32.15 -13.69 -11.73
N ALA A 10 -33.25 -13.46 -12.47
CA ALA A 10 -33.19 -12.91 -13.83
C ALA A 10 -32.85 -11.40 -13.85
N ALA A 11 -33.14 -10.66 -12.76
CA ALA A 11 -32.82 -9.22 -12.65
C ALA A 11 -31.36 -8.93 -12.33
N LEU A 12 -30.59 -9.94 -11.89
CA LEU A 12 -29.16 -9.81 -11.57
C LEU A 12 -28.24 -10.07 -12.77
N ALA A 13 -28.79 -10.43 -13.93
CA ALA A 13 -28.05 -10.85 -15.11
C ALA A 13 -28.00 -9.82 -16.24
N ASN A 14 -28.37 -8.55 -16.01
CA ASN A 14 -28.09 -7.50 -16.99
C ASN A 14 -26.74 -6.84 -16.62
N PRO A 15 -25.59 -7.33 -17.16
CA PRO A 15 -24.42 -6.50 -17.25
C PRO A 15 -24.84 -5.30 -18.12
N VAL A 16 -24.66 -4.09 -17.62
CA VAL A 16 -24.67 -2.91 -18.48
C VAL A 16 -23.66 -3.22 -19.58
N LEU A 17 -24.19 -3.57 -20.78
CA LEU A 17 -23.37 -3.87 -21.95
C LEU A 17 -22.73 -2.55 -22.38
N PHE A 18 -21.57 -2.25 -21.77
CA PHE A 18 -20.71 -1.21 -22.30
C PHE A 18 -20.43 -1.54 -23.75
N SER A 19 -20.63 -0.57 -24.63
CA SER A 19 -20.26 -0.76 -26.02
C SER A 19 -18.77 -1.15 -26.09
N PRO A 20 -18.35 -2.04 -27.01
CA PRO A 20 -16.94 -2.40 -27.15
C PRO A 20 -16.02 -1.18 -27.26
N TRP A 21 -16.51 -0.08 -27.83
CA TRP A 21 -15.82 1.19 -27.95
C TRP A 21 -15.63 1.93 -26.62
N GLN A 22 -16.58 1.84 -25.70
CA GLN A 22 -16.44 2.41 -24.36
C GLN A 22 -15.40 1.64 -23.54
N ALA A 23 -15.44 0.31 -23.59
CA ALA A 23 -14.43 -0.53 -22.94
C ALA A 23 -13.03 -0.28 -23.52
N LEU A 24 -12.90 -0.13 -24.84
CA LEU A 24 -11.63 0.19 -25.48
C LEU A 24 -11.11 1.56 -25.05
N ARG A 25 -11.97 2.57 -25.02
CA ARG A 25 -11.63 3.95 -24.61
C ARG A 25 -11.22 4.02 -23.13
N GLU A 26 -11.91 3.29 -22.27
CA GLU A 26 -11.56 3.24 -20.84
C GLU A 26 -10.20 2.57 -20.61
N ASN A 27 -9.94 1.47 -21.31
CA ASN A 27 -8.66 0.75 -21.22
C ASN A 27 -7.51 1.58 -21.82
N ALA A 28 -7.73 2.29 -22.93
CA ALA A 28 -6.74 3.20 -23.52
C ALA A 28 -6.42 4.37 -22.58
N GLY A 29 -7.44 4.95 -21.94
CA GLY A 29 -7.25 6.01 -20.95
C GLY A 29 -6.48 5.54 -19.70
N LEU A 30 -6.70 4.31 -19.27
CA LEU A 30 -5.96 3.70 -18.17
C LEU A 30 -4.51 3.44 -18.55
N GLY A 31 -4.27 2.90 -19.75
CA GLY A 31 -2.92 2.69 -20.28
C GLY A 31 -2.12 3.98 -20.39
N LEU A 32 -2.74 5.06 -20.92
CA LEU A 32 -2.12 6.38 -20.97
C LEU A 32 -1.76 6.89 -19.56
N LEU A 33 -2.65 6.73 -18.59
CA LEU A 33 -2.41 7.17 -17.22
C LEU A 33 -1.24 6.40 -16.57
N MET A 34 -1.08 5.10 -16.88
CA MET A 34 0.06 4.29 -16.45
C MET A 34 1.38 4.79 -17.06
N ILE A 35 1.38 5.13 -18.35
CA ILE A 35 2.56 5.69 -19.02
C ILE A 35 2.94 7.03 -18.39
N VAL A 36 1.98 7.92 -18.20
CA VAL A 36 2.22 9.22 -17.54
C VAL A 36 2.77 9.00 -16.11
N HIS A 37 2.23 8.05 -15.36
CA HIS A 37 2.71 7.72 -14.04
C HIS A 37 4.18 7.29 -14.05
N LEU A 38 4.56 6.38 -14.94
CA LEU A 38 5.95 5.92 -15.06
C LEU A 38 6.91 7.06 -15.45
N LEU A 39 6.50 7.93 -16.37
CA LEU A 39 7.29 9.10 -16.76
C LEU A 39 7.50 10.06 -15.59
N VAL A 40 6.44 10.35 -14.83
CA VAL A 40 6.49 11.21 -13.65
C VAL A 40 7.35 10.58 -12.55
N CYS A 41 7.23 9.27 -12.31
CA CYS A 41 8.09 8.55 -11.35
C CYS A 41 9.56 8.63 -11.77
N SER A 42 9.89 8.36 -13.03
CA SER A 42 11.26 8.43 -13.54
C SER A 42 11.83 9.86 -13.41
N ALA A 43 11.05 10.87 -13.78
CA ALA A 43 11.44 12.27 -13.60
C ALA A 43 11.65 12.64 -12.13
N SER A 44 10.79 12.15 -11.24
CA SER A 44 10.94 12.33 -9.80
C SER A 44 12.24 11.70 -9.27
N LEU A 45 12.60 10.51 -9.75
CA LEU A 45 13.84 9.83 -9.35
C LEU A 45 15.09 10.55 -9.88
N ILE A 46 15.03 11.16 -11.07
CA ILE A 46 16.11 12.05 -11.56
C ILE A 46 16.30 13.23 -10.59
N LEU A 47 15.21 13.88 -10.18
CA LEU A 47 15.28 14.99 -9.22
C LEU A 47 15.84 14.50 -7.86
N VAL A 48 15.42 13.34 -7.37
CA VAL A 48 15.98 12.73 -6.16
C VAL A 48 17.49 12.51 -6.29
N ALA A 49 17.96 12.05 -7.44
CA ALA A 49 19.36 11.74 -7.68
C ALA A 49 20.24 12.97 -7.95
N THR A 50 19.65 14.10 -8.38
CA THR A 50 20.41 15.28 -8.83
C THR A 50 20.32 16.48 -7.88
N ILE A 51 19.23 16.61 -7.11
CA ILE A 51 18.98 17.77 -6.26
C ILE A 51 19.23 17.44 -4.81
N ARG A 52 20.00 18.30 -4.12
CA ARG A 52 20.12 18.27 -2.65
C ARG A 52 18.91 18.94 -2.02
N PHE A 53 17.87 18.17 -1.72
CA PHE A 53 16.62 18.67 -1.13
C PHE A 53 16.63 18.66 0.41
N HIS A 54 17.60 18.00 1.04
CA HIS A 54 17.78 17.95 2.48
C HIS A 54 19.26 17.77 2.84
N ALA A 55 19.69 18.38 3.95
CA ALA A 55 21.11 18.33 4.37
C ALA A 55 21.57 16.89 4.67
N SER A 56 20.73 16.09 5.32
CA SER A 56 21.05 14.74 5.78
C SER A 56 20.56 13.62 4.83
N TYR A 57 19.64 13.92 3.90
CA TYR A 57 19.06 12.94 2.99
C TYR A 57 19.24 13.42 1.55
N ASN A 58 20.21 12.87 0.88
CA ASN A 58 20.43 13.06 -0.56
C ASN A 58 20.78 11.72 -1.22
N ALA A 59 20.69 11.63 -2.53
CA ALA A 59 20.93 10.39 -3.24
C ALA A 59 22.34 9.83 -3.05
N THR A 60 23.35 10.70 -2.88
CA THR A 60 24.73 10.28 -2.68
C THR A 60 24.94 9.58 -1.33
N THR A 61 24.18 9.94 -0.31
CA THR A 61 24.16 9.21 0.97
C THR A 61 23.72 7.76 0.80
N PHE A 62 22.90 7.49 -0.22
CA PHE A 62 22.40 6.15 -0.58
C PHE A 62 23.16 5.51 -1.73
N HIS A 63 24.37 5.98 -2.05
CA HIS A 63 25.21 5.44 -3.13
C HIS A 63 24.56 5.49 -4.52
N ILE A 64 23.69 6.47 -4.78
CA ILE A 64 23.08 6.69 -6.09
C ILE A 64 23.70 7.91 -6.75
N PHE A 65 24.32 7.69 -7.91
CA PHE A 65 25.01 8.72 -8.69
C PHE A 65 24.43 8.79 -10.10
N PHE A 66 23.63 9.81 -10.36
CA PHE A 66 23.03 9.99 -11.68
C PHE A 66 24.12 10.29 -12.72
N ASP A 67 24.20 9.41 -13.71
CA ASP A 67 25.10 9.54 -14.86
C ASP A 67 24.25 9.64 -16.14
N PRO A 68 24.25 10.80 -16.84
CA PRO A 68 23.53 10.96 -18.08
C PRO A 68 23.90 9.94 -19.16
N ALA A 69 25.13 9.41 -19.16
CA ALA A 69 25.59 8.39 -20.11
C ALA A 69 24.85 7.05 -19.91
N ARG A 70 24.41 6.74 -18.67
CA ARG A 70 23.62 5.53 -18.34
C ARG A 70 22.11 5.73 -18.51
N ALA A 71 21.63 6.96 -18.68
CA ALA A 71 20.20 7.26 -18.81
C ALA A 71 19.51 6.48 -19.97
N PRO A 72 20.10 6.29 -21.15
CA PRO A 72 19.49 5.48 -22.20
C PRO A 72 19.24 4.03 -21.77
N LEU A 73 20.17 3.43 -21.01
CA LEU A 73 20.00 2.08 -20.45
C LEU A 73 18.87 2.04 -19.42
N ALA A 74 18.80 3.00 -18.52
CA ALA A 74 17.71 3.10 -17.53
C ALA A 74 16.34 3.25 -18.22
N ILE A 75 16.25 4.08 -19.26
CA ILE A 75 15.03 4.23 -20.06
C ILE A 75 14.66 2.90 -20.73
N ALA A 76 15.63 2.21 -21.35
CA ALA A 76 15.37 0.93 -22.00
C ALA A 76 14.84 -0.13 -21.00
N VAL A 77 15.41 -0.20 -19.79
CA VAL A 77 14.96 -1.10 -18.73
C VAL A 77 13.53 -0.76 -18.29
N ILE A 78 13.22 0.52 -18.10
CA ILE A 78 11.85 0.95 -17.72
C ILE A 78 10.85 0.72 -18.84
N VAL A 79 11.21 0.95 -20.09
CA VAL A 79 10.35 0.65 -21.25
C VAL A 79 10.07 -0.86 -21.34
N ALA A 80 11.10 -1.71 -21.16
CA ALA A 80 10.90 -3.14 -21.11
C ALA A 80 9.98 -3.57 -19.96
N PHE A 81 10.16 -3.00 -18.76
CA PHE A 81 9.30 -3.28 -17.61
C PHE A 81 7.88 -2.73 -17.81
N ALA A 82 7.71 -1.63 -18.52
CA ALA A 82 6.41 -1.05 -18.86
C ALA A 82 5.53 -1.98 -19.72
N LEU A 83 6.11 -2.97 -20.40
CA LEU A 83 5.35 -4.00 -21.13
C LEU A 83 4.44 -4.84 -20.22
N ILE A 84 4.63 -4.79 -18.90
CA ILE A 84 3.76 -5.44 -17.91
C ILE A 84 2.52 -4.56 -17.60
N ALA A 85 2.57 -3.25 -17.85
CA ALA A 85 1.48 -2.31 -17.53
C ALA A 85 0.10 -2.67 -18.15
N PRO A 86 -0.01 -3.28 -19.35
CA PRO A 86 -1.27 -3.73 -19.90
C PRO A 86 -2.05 -4.70 -19.00
N LEU A 87 -1.38 -5.44 -18.09
CA LEU A 87 -2.05 -6.30 -17.12
C LEU A 87 -3.04 -5.51 -16.25
N PHE A 88 -2.71 -4.26 -15.90
CA PHE A 88 -3.59 -3.37 -15.14
C PHE A 88 -4.81 -2.91 -15.95
N SER A 89 -4.70 -2.82 -17.26
CA SER A 89 -5.84 -2.46 -18.13
C SER A 89 -6.84 -3.61 -18.26
N ILE A 90 -6.36 -4.85 -18.22
CA ILE A 90 -7.17 -6.06 -18.34
C ILE A 90 -7.79 -6.43 -16.98
N ALA A 91 -7.06 -6.23 -15.87
CA ALA A 91 -7.51 -6.62 -14.55
C ALA A 91 -8.69 -5.77 -14.07
N ARG A 92 -9.60 -6.39 -13.31
CA ARG A 92 -10.66 -5.69 -12.59
C ARG A 92 -10.10 -5.08 -11.30
N PHE A 93 -10.76 -4.01 -10.83
CA PHE A 93 -10.41 -3.46 -9.52
C PHE A 93 -10.63 -4.52 -8.42
N SER A 94 -9.65 -4.61 -7.53
CA SER A 94 -9.65 -5.42 -6.32
C SER A 94 -8.66 -4.81 -5.32
N PHE A 95 -8.62 -5.31 -4.08
CA PHE A 95 -7.57 -4.91 -3.14
C PHE A 95 -6.17 -5.25 -3.67
N GLY A 96 -6.03 -6.44 -4.28
CA GLY A 96 -4.78 -6.85 -4.91
C GLY A 96 -4.37 -5.95 -6.08
N TYR A 97 -5.32 -5.38 -6.84
CA TYR A 97 -5.02 -4.36 -7.84
C TYR A 97 -4.33 -3.15 -7.21
N PHE A 98 -4.83 -2.69 -6.07
CA PHE A 98 -4.25 -1.56 -5.34
C PHE A 98 -2.84 -1.90 -4.84
N ALA A 99 -2.67 -3.04 -4.16
CA ALA A 99 -1.35 -3.50 -3.70
C ALA A 99 -0.37 -3.73 -4.86
N ALA A 100 -0.86 -4.33 -5.96
CA ALA A 100 -0.09 -4.60 -7.18
C ALA A 100 0.44 -3.32 -7.83
N PHE A 101 -0.37 -2.27 -7.92
CA PHE A 101 0.05 -1.01 -8.50
C PHE A 101 1.18 -0.35 -7.69
N TYR A 102 1.09 -0.37 -6.36
CA TYR A 102 2.15 0.15 -5.49
C TYR A 102 3.43 -0.66 -5.61
N ALA A 103 3.32 -2.00 -5.61
CA ALA A 103 4.45 -2.90 -5.81
C ALA A 103 5.12 -2.69 -7.19
N TYR A 104 4.32 -2.55 -8.24
CA TYR A 104 4.80 -2.26 -9.59
C TYR A 104 5.60 -0.95 -9.64
N THR A 105 5.06 0.13 -9.02
CA THR A 105 5.73 1.43 -8.95
C THR A 105 7.06 1.34 -8.21
N MET A 106 7.09 0.62 -7.08
CA MET A 106 8.30 0.43 -6.29
C MET A 106 9.38 -0.33 -7.08
N ILE A 107 9.01 -1.41 -7.76
CA ILE A 107 9.97 -2.18 -8.57
C ILE A 107 10.45 -1.38 -9.78
N ALA A 108 9.58 -0.61 -10.44
CA ALA A 108 10.00 0.32 -11.48
C ALA A 108 11.04 1.33 -10.95
N GLY A 109 10.80 1.88 -9.76
CA GLY A 109 11.75 2.76 -9.08
C GLY A 109 13.08 2.07 -8.77
N TYR A 110 13.05 0.83 -8.29
CA TYR A 110 14.26 0.06 -8.04
C TYR A 110 15.05 -0.22 -9.34
N LEU A 111 14.38 -0.67 -10.40
CA LEU A 111 15.02 -0.93 -11.69
C LEU A 111 15.66 0.33 -12.28
N TRP A 112 15.07 1.50 -12.07
CA TRP A 112 15.69 2.77 -12.42
C TRP A 112 16.93 3.05 -11.58
N LEU A 113 16.81 3.02 -10.24
CA LEU A 113 17.89 3.39 -9.32
C LEU A 113 19.07 2.41 -9.38
N ASN A 114 18.81 1.13 -9.59
CA ASN A 114 19.81 0.07 -9.72
C ASN A 114 20.85 0.35 -10.82
N ILE A 115 20.48 1.08 -11.89
CA ILE A 115 21.41 1.49 -12.97
C ILE A 115 22.41 2.55 -12.48
N PHE A 116 22.03 3.32 -11.47
CA PHE A 116 22.82 4.44 -10.95
C PHE A 116 23.43 4.15 -9.58
N SER A 117 23.25 2.96 -9.06
CA SER A 117 23.89 2.51 -7.81
C SER A 117 25.37 2.16 -8.05
N ASP A 118 26.22 2.50 -7.09
CA ASP A 118 27.63 2.13 -7.04
C ASP A 118 27.95 1.06 -5.99
N LEU A 119 26.91 0.53 -5.31
CA LEU A 119 27.06 -0.59 -4.38
C LEU A 119 27.56 -1.85 -5.12
N PRO A 120 28.61 -2.53 -4.61
CA PRO A 120 29.23 -3.65 -5.32
C PRO A 120 28.45 -4.98 -5.15
N TYR A 121 27.47 -5.23 -6.01
CA TYR A 121 26.74 -6.51 -6.11
C TYR A 121 26.35 -6.79 -7.58
N ASP A 122 25.78 -7.96 -7.87
CA ASP A 122 25.30 -8.29 -9.21
C ASP A 122 23.98 -7.56 -9.55
N HIS A 123 24.12 -6.37 -10.13
CA HIS A 123 22.99 -5.51 -10.53
C HIS A 123 22.10 -6.16 -11.60
N VAL A 124 22.67 -6.99 -12.47
CA VAL A 124 21.92 -7.65 -13.56
C VAL A 124 21.04 -8.72 -12.97
N LEU A 125 21.59 -9.61 -12.15
CA LEU A 125 20.83 -10.65 -11.45
C LEU A 125 19.73 -10.04 -10.57
N ALA A 126 20.06 -9.03 -9.79
CA ALA A 126 19.13 -8.36 -8.90
C ALA A 126 17.99 -7.66 -9.66
N GLY A 127 18.29 -7.02 -10.80
CA GLY A 127 17.29 -6.42 -11.68
C GLY A 127 16.32 -7.45 -12.27
N PHE A 128 16.85 -8.56 -12.80
CA PHE A 128 16.02 -9.67 -13.30
C PHE A 128 15.19 -10.31 -12.20
N SER A 129 15.77 -10.54 -11.03
CA SER A 129 15.06 -11.07 -9.86
C SER A 129 13.90 -10.15 -9.44
N ALA A 130 14.13 -8.85 -9.39
CA ALA A 130 13.09 -7.87 -9.05
C ALA A 130 11.96 -7.84 -10.08
N ALA A 131 12.27 -7.83 -11.38
CA ALA A 131 11.28 -7.87 -12.44
C ALA A 131 10.46 -9.18 -12.41
N ALA A 132 11.13 -10.32 -12.24
CA ALA A 132 10.47 -11.62 -12.10
C ALA A 132 9.60 -11.68 -10.83
N SER A 133 10.08 -11.13 -9.71
CA SER A 133 9.33 -11.03 -8.44
C SER A 133 8.08 -10.15 -8.61
N ALA A 134 8.19 -9.04 -9.35
CA ALA A 134 7.03 -8.22 -9.68
C ALA A 134 5.98 -9.02 -10.45
N ILE A 135 6.36 -9.69 -11.53
CA ILE A 135 5.44 -10.52 -12.34
C ILE A 135 4.80 -11.60 -11.47
N ALA A 136 5.61 -12.33 -10.69
CA ALA A 136 5.14 -13.40 -9.82
C ALA A 136 4.13 -12.92 -8.77
N PHE A 137 4.32 -11.72 -8.21
CA PHE A 137 3.38 -11.09 -7.28
C PHE A 137 2.13 -10.57 -7.99
N LEU A 138 2.30 -9.89 -9.13
CA LEU A 138 1.22 -9.22 -9.86
C LEU A 138 0.19 -10.21 -10.38
N LEU A 139 0.61 -11.37 -10.91
CA LEU A 139 -0.31 -12.33 -11.51
C LEU A 139 -1.41 -12.79 -10.54
N PRO A 140 -1.13 -13.34 -9.35
CA PRO A 140 -2.19 -13.70 -8.41
C PRO A 140 -2.91 -12.48 -7.82
N ALA A 141 -2.21 -11.38 -7.53
CA ALA A 141 -2.80 -10.18 -6.97
C ALA A 141 -3.84 -9.53 -7.91
N LEU A 142 -3.62 -9.57 -9.23
CA LEU A 142 -4.53 -8.99 -10.22
C LEU A 142 -5.64 -9.94 -10.65
N PHE A 143 -5.37 -11.25 -10.76
CA PHE A 143 -6.27 -12.17 -11.47
C PHE A 143 -6.94 -13.22 -10.58
N VAL A 144 -6.45 -13.49 -9.38
CA VAL A 144 -7.12 -14.38 -8.44
C VAL A 144 -8.17 -13.57 -7.66
N THR A 145 -9.34 -13.38 -8.28
CA THR A 145 -10.42 -12.52 -7.77
C THR A 145 -11.74 -13.25 -7.56
N ALA A 146 -11.79 -14.57 -7.80
CA ALA A 146 -13.01 -15.36 -7.62
C ALA A 146 -13.53 -15.24 -6.17
N PRO A 147 -14.80 -14.86 -5.97
CA PRO A 147 -15.33 -14.67 -4.62
C PRO A 147 -15.38 -15.96 -3.83
N VAL A 148 -14.92 -15.92 -2.59
CA VAL A 148 -15.23 -16.95 -1.60
C VAL A 148 -16.67 -16.74 -1.16
N ARG A 149 -17.54 -17.77 -1.33
CA ARG A 149 -18.91 -17.70 -0.83
C ARG A 149 -18.90 -17.55 0.69
N PRO A 150 -19.39 -16.45 1.23
CA PRO A 150 -19.40 -16.26 2.67
C PRO A 150 -20.42 -17.25 3.29
N ARG A 151 -19.93 -18.14 4.14
CA ARG A 151 -20.80 -19.03 4.92
C ARG A 151 -21.50 -18.30 6.07
N PHE A 152 -20.92 -17.17 6.47
CA PHE A 152 -21.42 -16.34 7.56
C PHE A 152 -21.29 -14.88 7.17
N THR A 153 -22.41 -14.17 7.11
CA THR A 153 -22.47 -12.71 6.94
C THR A 153 -23.26 -12.10 8.10
N LEU A 154 -22.85 -10.95 8.55
CA LEU A 154 -23.57 -10.23 9.58
C LEU A 154 -24.91 -9.70 9.05
N SER A 155 -25.93 -9.61 9.92
CA SER A 155 -27.08 -8.79 9.60
C SER A 155 -26.72 -7.32 9.63
N THR A 156 -27.46 -6.47 8.91
CA THR A 156 -27.24 -5.00 8.90
C THR A 156 -27.20 -4.41 10.30
N LYS A 157 -28.09 -4.86 11.20
CA LYS A 157 -28.11 -4.42 12.61
C LYS A 157 -26.86 -4.88 13.38
N ALA A 158 -26.40 -6.11 13.13
CA ALA A 158 -25.18 -6.64 13.77
C ALA A 158 -23.94 -5.88 13.27
N PHE A 159 -23.89 -5.57 11.97
CA PHE A 159 -22.82 -4.76 11.40
C PHE A 159 -22.78 -3.34 12.01
N ASP A 160 -23.93 -2.68 12.12
CA ASP A 160 -24.01 -1.37 12.76
C ASP A 160 -23.53 -1.40 14.22
N ARG A 161 -23.88 -2.45 14.99
CA ARG A 161 -23.35 -2.63 16.35
C ARG A 161 -21.85 -2.88 16.36
N LEU A 162 -21.35 -3.71 15.44
CA LEU A 162 -19.92 -3.98 15.30
C LEU A 162 -19.12 -2.70 15.07
N LEU A 163 -19.58 -1.79 14.20
CA LEU A 163 -18.91 -0.51 13.96
C LEU A 163 -18.76 0.30 15.26
N TRP A 164 -19.82 0.40 16.09
CA TRP A 164 -19.74 1.14 17.35
C TRP A 164 -18.88 0.44 18.41
N ILE A 165 -18.93 -0.89 18.50
CA ILE A 165 -18.07 -1.67 19.42
C ILE A 165 -16.59 -1.47 19.03
N MET A 166 -16.27 -1.61 17.75
CA MET A 166 -14.91 -1.41 17.25
C MET A 166 -14.43 0.04 17.46
N LEU A 167 -15.30 1.03 17.30
CA LEU A 167 -14.97 2.41 17.57
C LEU A 167 -14.65 2.61 19.06
N GLY A 168 -15.45 2.03 19.97
CA GLY A 168 -15.18 2.05 21.41
C GLY A 168 -13.86 1.40 21.79
N ILE A 169 -13.58 0.22 21.24
CA ILE A 169 -12.29 -0.50 21.45
C ILE A 169 -11.12 0.35 20.94
N SER A 170 -11.27 0.96 19.76
CA SER A 170 -10.24 1.84 19.18
C SER A 170 -10.02 3.09 20.03
N ALA A 171 -11.08 3.70 20.54
CA ALA A 171 -10.98 4.85 21.44
C ALA A 171 -10.27 4.50 22.75
N ILE A 172 -10.56 3.34 23.35
CA ILE A 172 -9.86 2.85 24.54
C ILE A 172 -8.37 2.63 24.26
N ALA A 173 -8.03 2.01 23.11
CA ALA A 173 -6.63 1.81 22.74
C ALA A 173 -5.87 3.12 22.58
N VAL A 174 -6.47 4.12 21.90
CA VAL A 174 -5.88 5.45 21.74
C VAL A 174 -5.75 6.15 23.10
N ALA A 175 -6.77 6.11 23.96
CA ALA A 175 -6.74 6.72 25.30
C ALA A 175 -5.65 6.09 26.19
N LEU A 176 -5.49 4.76 26.15
CA LEU A 176 -4.40 4.08 26.85
C LEU A 176 -3.03 4.49 26.30
N GLY A 177 -2.92 4.60 24.98
CA GLY A 177 -1.71 5.13 24.33
C GLY A 177 -1.38 6.54 24.78
N MET A 178 -2.38 7.42 24.82
CA MET A 178 -2.22 8.82 25.29
C MET A 178 -1.80 8.90 26.76
N ARG A 179 -2.37 8.05 27.61
CA ARG A 179 -2.01 8.01 29.04
C ARG A 179 -0.56 7.60 29.28
N LEU A 180 -0.05 6.68 28.48
CA LEU A 180 1.32 6.15 28.63
C LEU A 180 2.35 7.03 27.94
N ASN A 181 1.97 7.63 26.82
CA ASN A 181 2.91 8.41 26.01
C ASN A 181 2.13 9.39 25.11
N PHE A 182 2.19 10.66 25.45
CA PHE A 182 1.59 11.73 24.66
C PHE A 182 2.62 12.84 24.46
N HIS A 183 3.17 12.93 23.25
CA HIS A 183 4.14 13.94 22.88
C HIS A 183 3.80 14.54 21.52
N ILE A 184 3.61 15.84 21.48
CA ILE A 184 3.53 16.59 20.23
C ILE A 184 4.95 16.98 19.86
N VAL A 185 5.46 16.34 18.82
CA VAL A 185 6.84 16.51 18.37
C VAL A 185 6.90 17.15 16.99
N SER A 186 7.98 17.87 16.71
CA SER A 186 8.26 18.37 15.36
C SER A 186 8.59 17.22 14.39
N PHE A 187 8.59 17.50 13.09
CA PHE A 187 8.94 16.50 12.08
C PHE A 187 10.40 16.02 12.20
N GLU A 188 11.27 16.86 12.72
CA GLU A 188 12.69 16.59 12.88
C GLU A 188 12.96 15.68 14.08
N ASP A 189 12.24 15.90 15.19
CA ASP A 189 12.43 15.17 16.45
C ASP A 189 11.66 13.84 16.52
N MET A 190 10.88 13.50 15.48
CA MET A 190 10.09 12.25 15.46
C MET A 190 10.90 10.96 15.62
N PRO A 191 12.10 10.80 15.05
CA PRO A 191 12.89 9.58 15.24
C PRO A 191 13.27 9.40 16.71
N GLU A 192 13.81 10.43 17.36
CA GLU A 192 14.22 10.42 18.77
C GLU A 192 13.03 10.20 19.70
N ALA A 193 11.92 10.91 19.45
CA ALA A 193 10.69 10.72 20.22
C ALA A 193 10.16 9.29 20.12
N ARG A 194 10.29 8.63 18.95
CA ARG A 194 9.86 7.25 18.78
C ARG A 194 10.72 6.27 19.57
N GLU A 195 12.01 6.46 19.63
CA GLU A 195 12.92 5.63 20.42
C GLU A 195 12.70 5.79 21.93
N ALA A 196 12.32 6.99 22.37
CA ALA A 196 11.98 7.27 23.77
C ALA A 196 10.63 6.69 24.21
N ILE A 197 9.80 6.18 23.28
CA ILE A 197 8.48 5.62 23.60
C ILE A 197 8.59 4.29 24.33
N LEU A 198 8.33 4.30 25.63
CA LEU A 198 8.22 3.09 26.45
C LEU A 198 6.76 2.64 26.57
N ARG A 199 6.40 1.60 25.84
CA ARG A 199 5.05 1.00 25.88
C ARG A 199 5.14 -0.53 25.88
N PRO A 200 4.16 -1.23 26.48
CA PRO A 200 4.05 -2.66 26.36
C PRO A 200 3.88 -3.09 24.90
N SER A 201 4.57 -4.15 24.48
CA SER A 201 4.55 -4.64 23.09
C SER A 201 3.13 -4.91 22.57
N TRP A 202 2.24 -5.47 23.41
CA TRP A 202 0.85 -5.73 23.04
C TRP A 202 0.09 -4.47 22.63
N LEU A 203 0.37 -3.33 23.28
CA LEU A 203 -0.26 -2.05 22.92
C LEU A 203 0.28 -1.50 21.60
N ASN A 204 1.58 -1.69 21.30
CA ASN A 204 2.14 -1.33 20.01
C ASN A 204 1.46 -2.11 18.87
N TYR A 205 1.26 -3.42 19.03
CA TYR A 205 0.51 -4.24 18.06
C TYR A 205 -0.92 -3.72 17.89
N TRP A 206 -1.59 -3.42 19.00
CA TRP A 206 -2.97 -2.96 18.98
C TRP A 206 -3.12 -1.60 18.30
N LEU A 207 -2.26 -0.63 18.60
CA LEU A 207 -2.24 0.69 17.95
C LEU A 207 -1.92 0.57 16.45
N GLY A 208 -1.05 -0.34 16.07
CA GLY A 208 -0.77 -0.67 14.67
C GLY A 208 -2.01 -1.16 13.92
N ILE A 209 -2.74 -2.13 14.50
CA ILE A 209 -3.99 -2.67 13.96
C ILE A 209 -5.07 -1.58 13.87
N VAL A 210 -5.22 -0.80 14.95
CA VAL A 210 -6.20 0.29 15.04
C VAL A 210 -5.96 1.33 13.95
N GLY A 211 -4.72 1.81 13.80
CA GLY A 211 -4.40 2.88 12.84
C GLY A 211 -4.44 2.43 11.38
N SER A 212 -4.04 1.18 11.10
CA SER A 212 -3.84 0.72 9.73
C SER A 212 -5.05 0.00 9.12
N SER A 213 -5.88 -0.64 9.95
CA SER A 213 -7.00 -1.47 9.47
C SER A 213 -8.33 -1.10 10.09
N LEU A 214 -8.43 -1.00 11.44
CA LEU A 214 -9.73 -0.79 12.08
C LEU A 214 -10.31 0.58 11.79
N LEU A 215 -9.58 1.66 12.04
CA LEU A 215 -10.10 3.01 11.82
C LEU A 215 -10.37 3.30 10.32
N PRO A 216 -9.54 2.91 9.34
CA PRO A 216 -9.91 3.00 7.92
C PRO A 216 -11.18 2.23 7.57
N PHE A 217 -11.36 1.02 8.11
CA PHE A 217 -12.59 0.23 7.91
C PHE A 217 -13.81 0.91 8.54
N LEU A 218 -13.67 1.41 9.76
CA LEU A 218 -14.73 2.16 10.45
C LEU A 218 -15.12 3.42 9.68
N PHE A 219 -14.15 4.18 9.20
CA PHE A 219 -14.41 5.36 8.38
C PHE A 219 -15.24 5.00 7.13
N ALA A 220 -14.81 3.98 6.38
CA ALA A 220 -15.56 3.51 5.21
C ALA A 220 -16.96 3.02 5.59
N GLY A 221 -17.11 2.27 6.69
CA GLY A 221 -18.36 1.75 7.18
C GLY A 221 -19.35 2.87 7.58
N PHE A 222 -18.89 3.83 8.37
CA PHE A 222 -19.73 4.96 8.81
C PHE A 222 -20.13 5.87 7.65
N VAL A 223 -19.22 6.13 6.69
CA VAL A 223 -19.55 6.89 5.48
C VAL A 223 -20.62 6.17 4.66
N THR A 224 -20.47 4.87 4.43
CA THR A 224 -21.45 4.05 3.70
C THR A 224 -22.82 4.05 4.41
N ARG A 225 -22.82 3.99 5.75
CA ARG A 225 -24.06 4.05 6.55
C ARG A 225 -24.60 5.48 6.74
N ARG A 226 -23.99 6.49 6.09
CA ARG A 226 -24.35 7.93 6.23
C ARG A 226 -24.30 8.42 7.70
N ARG A 227 -23.52 7.76 8.56
CA ARG A 227 -23.33 8.11 9.97
C ARG A 227 -22.11 9.01 10.12
N TYR A 228 -22.20 10.24 9.65
CA TYR A 228 -21.07 11.17 9.53
C TYR A 228 -20.40 11.50 10.87
N TRP A 229 -21.15 11.50 11.98
CA TRP A 229 -20.55 11.66 13.32
C TRP A 229 -19.58 10.54 13.67
N GLY A 230 -19.93 9.28 13.37
CA GLY A 230 -19.02 8.15 13.56
C GLY A 230 -17.76 8.28 12.69
N ALA A 231 -17.93 8.72 11.44
CA ALA A 231 -16.79 8.98 10.54
C ALA A 231 -15.90 10.13 11.07
N ALA A 232 -16.48 11.22 11.58
CA ALA A 232 -15.73 12.33 12.17
C ALA A 232 -14.93 11.89 13.40
N ILE A 233 -15.55 11.14 14.34
CA ILE A 233 -14.86 10.59 15.50
C ILE A 233 -13.70 9.68 15.07
N THR A 234 -13.90 8.87 14.03
CA THR A 234 -12.85 7.99 13.49
C THR A 234 -11.64 8.79 12.99
N LEU A 235 -11.88 9.90 12.27
CA LEU A 235 -10.80 10.79 11.81
C LEU A 235 -10.08 11.48 12.97
N ILE A 236 -10.82 11.89 14.01
CA ILE A 236 -10.24 12.48 15.23
C ILE A 236 -9.33 11.44 15.92
N LEU A 237 -9.79 10.19 16.08
CA LEU A 237 -8.96 9.13 16.67
C LEU A 237 -7.70 8.84 15.86
N LEU A 238 -7.79 8.86 14.52
CA LEU A 238 -6.62 8.74 13.64
C LEU A 238 -5.64 9.90 13.86
N LEU A 239 -6.14 11.12 14.00
CA LEU A 239 -5.28 12.28 14.27
C LEU A 239 -4.62 12.19 15.65
N LEU A 240 -5.37 11.72 16.66
CA LEU A 240 -4.84 11.50 18.01
C LEU A 240 -3.79 10.37 18.10
N LEU A 241 -3.74 9.46 17.12
CA LEU A 241 -2.66 8.49 17.03
C LEU A 241 -1.29 9.13 16.76
N PHE A 242 -1.24 10.32 16.15
CA PHE A 242 0.01 11.00 15.86
C PHE A 242 0.84 11.30 17.13
N PRO A 243 0.34 12.04 18.14
CA PRO A 243 1.08 12.30 19.36
C PRO A 243 1.34 11.04 20.20
N VAL A 244 0.61 9.97 19.97
CA VAL A 244 0.80 8.67 20.63
C VAL A 244 1.93 7.87 19.99
N THR A 245 2.02 7.85 18.66
CA THR A 245 2.92 6.94 17.93
C THR A 245 4.15 7.66 17.35
N ALA A 246 4.17 8.99 17.34
CA ALA A 246 5.18 9.83 16.71
C ALA A 246 5.48 9.38 15.25
N THR A 247 4.44 9.02 14.47
CA THR A 247 4.60 8.55 13.10
C THR A 247 3.98 9.51 12.09
N LYS A 248 4.73 9.84 11.04
CA LYS A 248 4.24 10.69 9.94
C LYS A 248 2.98 10.09 9.30
N MET A 249 2.91 8.76 9.21
CA MET A 249 1.75 8.07 8.66
C MET A 249 0.46 8.35 9.46
N ALA A 250 0.53 8.33 10.81
CA ALA A 250 -0.63 8.63 11.64
C ALA A 250 -1.16 10.05 11.41
N LEU A 251 -0.26 11.02 11.21
CA LEU A 251 -0.64 12.41 10.94
C LEU A 251 -1.34 12.56 9.58
N PHE A 252 -0.85 11.89 8.53
CA PHE A 252 -1.39 12.05 7.17
C PHE A 252 -2.58 11.14 6.87
N THR A 253 -2.80 10.06 7.63
CA THR A 253 -3.87 9.09 7.37
C THR A 253 -5.27 9.72 7.30
N PRO A 254 -5.70 10.64 8.20
CA PRO A 254 -7.02 11.25 8.11
C PRO A 254 -7.24 11.99 6.78
N LEU A 255 -6.27 12.79 6.37
CA LEU A 255 -6.32 13.52 5.10
C LEU A 255 -6.31 12.57 3.91
N TRP A 256 -5.52 11.51 3.98
CA TRP A 256 -5.42 10.48 2.97
C TRP A 256 -6.77 9.76 2.74
N LEU A 257 -7.46 9.37 3.81
CA LEU A 257 -8.76 8.74 3.72
C LEU A 257 -9.82 9.66 3.09
N ILE A 258 -9.82 10.94 3.45
CA ILE A 258 -10.70 11.95 2.85
C ILE A 258 -10.37 12.11 1.35
N ALA A 259 -9.10 12.22 1.00
CA ALA A 259 -8.66 12.37 -0.38
C ALA A 259 -9.05 11.15 -1.23
N ILE A 260 -8.83 9.92 -0.74
CA ILE A 260 -9.23 8.69 -1.44
C ILE A 260 -10.76 8.59 -1.57
N LEU A 261 -11.52 8.93 -0.52
CA LEU A 261 -12.97 8.95 -0.58
C LEU A 261 -13.45 9.94 -1.64
N TRP A 262 -12.89 11.14 -1.68
CA TRP A 262 -13.23 12.15 -2.68
C TRP A 262 -12.85 11.70 -4.08
N LEU A 263 -11.63 11.19 -4.26
CA LEU A 263 -11.13 10.70 -5.55
C LEU A 263 -12.00 9.53 -6.08
N SER A 264 -12.42 8.61 -5.20
CA SER A 264 -13.29 7.49 -5.55
C SER A 264 -14.71 7.89 -5.99
N ARG A 265 -15.10 9.15 -5.75
CA ARG A 265 -16.37 9.73 -6.25
C ARG A 265 -16.23 10.38 -7.62
N LEU A 266 -15.02 10.83 -7.95
CA LEU A 266 -14.75 11.56 -9.20
C LEU A 266 -14.39 10.63 -10.36
N VAL A 267 -13.68 9.53 -10.06
CA VAL A 267 -13.17 8.63 -11.09
C VAL A 267 -13.39 7.16 -10.72
N GLU A 268 -13.27 6.30 -11.73
CA GLU A 268 -13.31 4.84 -11.53
C GLU A 268 -12.17 4.39 -10.58
N ALA A 269 -12.42 3.34 -9.79
CA ALA A 269 -11.51 2.86 -8.76
C ALA A 269 -10.09 2.54 -9.26
N ARG A 270 -9.94 1.96 -10.48
CA ARG A 270 -8.62 1.67 -11.07
C ARG A 270 -7.83 2.95 -11.35
N LYS A 271 -8.49 3.97 -11.91
CA LYS A 271 -7.89 5.30 -12.12
C LYS A 271 -7.59 5.99 -10.80
N ALA A 272 -8.49 5.88 -9.83
CA ALA A 272 -8.28 6.41 -8.49
C ALA A 272 -6.99 5.87 -7.87
N VAL A 273 -6.73 4.55 -7.98
CA VAL A 273 -5.49 3.93 -7.50
C VAL A 273 -4.25 4.57 -8.11
N ILE A 274 -4.21 4.77 -9.43
CA ILE A 274 -3.05 5.38 -10.08
C ILE A 274 -2.86 6.83 -9.61
N LEU A 275 -3.94 7.57 -9.49
CA LEU A 275 -3.92 8.96 -9.04
C LEU A 275 -3.48 9.12 -7.58
N THR A 276 -3.62 8.08 -6.73
CA THR A 276 -3.12 8.13 -5.34
C THR A 276 -1.61 8.31 -5.25
N LEU A 277 -0.83 7.85 -6.21
CA LEU A 277 0.61 8.10 -6.29
C LEU A 277 0.95 9.22 -7.26
N LEU A 278 0.34 9.23 -8.45
CA LEU A 278 0.66 10.21 -9.49
C LEU A 278 0.47 11.66 -9.02
N VAL A 279 -0.66 11.97 -8.39
CA VAL A 279 -0.97 13.34 -7.97
C VAL A 279 0.00 13.84 -6.88
N PRO A 280 0.24 13.11 -5.78
CA PRO A 280 1.22 13.54 -4.78
C PRO A 280 2.64 13.69 -5.34
N ILE A 281 3.10 12.74 -6.17
CA ILE A 281 4.45 12.79 -6.76
C ILE A 281 4.60 14.03 -7.64
N LEU A 282 3.62 14.27 -8.52
CA LEU A 282 3.61 15.44 -9.38
C LEU A 282 3.55 16.74 -8.57
N ALA A 283 2.71 16.79 -7.52
CA ALA A 283 2.62 17.94 -6.63
C ALA A 283 3.94 18.22 -5.91
N GLY A 284 4.62 17.20 -5.40
CA GLY A 284 5.93 17.35 -4.75
C GLY A 284 7.01 17.88 -5.72
N MET A 285 7.02 17.38 -6.95
CA MET A 285 7.92 17.88 -8.02
C MET A 285 7.63 19.35 -8.37
N LEU A 286 6.36 19.68 -8.60
CA LEU A 286 5.96 21.04 -8.96
C LEU A 286 6.27 22.03 -7.83
N LEU A 287 6.01 21.67 -6.57
CA LEU A 287 6.37 22.50 -5.43
C LEU A 287 7.87 22.74 -5.38
N LEU A 288 8.70 21.71 -5.58
CA LEU A 288 10.15 21.85 -5.59
C LEU A 288 10.62 22.73 -6.74
N LEU A 289 10.07 22.58 -7.96
CA LEU A 289 10.46 23.36 -9.13
C LEU A 289 10.01 24.83 -9.05
N ILE A 290 8.86 25.11 -8.44
CA ILE A 290 8.30 26.47 -8.36
C ILE A 290 8.88 27.25 -7.17
N ILE A 291 8.94 26.61 -5.99
CA ILE A 291 9.32 27.26 -4.73
C ILE A 291 10.82 27.10 -4.45
N GLY A 292 11.46 26.07 -5.00
CA GLY A 292 12.86 25.76 -4.79
C GLY A 292 13.12 25.09 -3.43
N GLN A 293 14.29 25.36 -2.82
CA GLN A 293 14.74 24.71 -1.60
C GLN A 293 13.77 24.76 -0.41
N PRO A 294 12.95 25.83 -0.17
CA PRO A 294 11.93 25.79 0.90
C PRO A 294 10.90 24.68 0.75
N ALA A 295 10.69 24.14 -0.48
CA ALA A 295 9.83 23.01 -0.74
C ALA A 295 10.54 21.64 -0.58
N GLY A 296 11.78 21.61 -0.15
CA GLY A 296 12.55 20.37 0.06
C GLY A 296 11.88 19.40 1.03
N MET A 297 11.23 19.90 2.09
CA MET A 297 10.51 19.06 3.05
C MET A 297 9.30 18.32 2.40
N PRO A 298 8.33 18.97 1.72
CA PRO A 298 7.27 18.28 1.00
C PRO A 298 7.79 17.28 -0.03
N PHE A 299 8.80 17.64 -0.81
CA PHE A 299 9.44 16.75 -1.77
C PHE A 299 10.06 15.52 -1.08
N SER A 300 10.78 15.73 0.03
CA SER A 300 11.36 14.64 0.81
C SER A 300 10.29 13.68 1.36
N VAL A 301 9.19 14.21 1.90
CA VAL A 301 8.12 13.38 2.48
C VAL A 301 7.37 12.60 1.40
N ILE A 302 7.13 13.17 0.24
CA ILE A 302 6.33 12.56 -0.82
C ILE A 302 7.24 11.77 -1.77
N ASN A 303 8.05 12.44 -2.56
CA ASN A 303 8.79 11.85 -3.67
C ASN A 303 9.90 10.92 -3.19
N PHE A 304 10.71 11.38 -2.24
CA PHE A 304 11.79 10.58 -1.72
C PHE A 304 11.27 9.43 -0.83
N ARG A 305 10.40 9.74 0.16
CA ARG A 305 9.98 8.74 1.16
C ARG A 305 8.98 7.71 0.63
N MET A 306 8.06 8.10 -0.27
CA MET A 306 7.04 7.17 -0.78
C MET A 306 7.55 6.27 -1.91
N ILE A 307 8.47 6.76 -2.74
CA ILE A 307 8.92 6.06 -3.96
C ILE A 307 10.39 5.64 -3.86
N ALA A 308 11.30 6.59 -3.58
CA ALA A 308 12.73 6.29 -3.62
C ALA A 308 13.16 5.39 -2.46
N ILE A 309 12.72 5.63 -1.23
CA ILE A 309 13.14 4.85 -0.05
C ILE A 309 12.81 3.35 -0.18
N PRO A 310 11.58 2.92 -0.55
CA PRO A 310 11.31 1.50 -0.75
C PRO A 310 12.18 0.87 -1.85
N SER A 311 12.49 1.64 -2.89
CA SER A 311 13.35 1.20 -4.00
C SER A 311 14.81 1.11 -3.56
N LEU A 312 15.33 2.11 -2.83
CA LEU A 312 16.68 2.12 -2.25
C LEU A 312 16.87 1.01 -1.21
N ALA A 313 15.83 0.68 -0.45
CA ALA A 313 15.88 -0.45 0.45
C ALA A 313 16.21 -1.76 -0.28
N MET A 314 15.64 -1.99 -1.46
CA MET A 314 15.99 -3.16 -2.26
C MET A 314 17.45 -3.16 -2.70
N ASP A 315 18.00 -2.01 -3.03
CA ASP A 315 19.42 -1.86 -3.41
C ASP A 315 20.35 -2.27 -2.26
N VAL A 316 20.13 -1.68 -1.08
CA VAL A 316 20.87 -1.97 0.15
C VAL A 316 20.78 -3.45 0.56
N TYR A 317 19.57 -4.04 0.47
CA TYR A 317 19.37 -5.46 0.80
C TYR A 317 20.06 -6.40 -0.19
N ASN A 318 20.04 -6.11 -1.49
CA ASN A 318 20.77 -6.89 -2.48
C ASN A 318 22.27 -6.84 -2.22
N HIS A 319 22.83 -5.66 -1.92
CA HIS A 319 24.24 -5.53 -1.57
C HIS A 319 24.60 -6.29 -0.28
N TYR A 320 23.84 -6.12 0.79
CA TYR A 320 24.13 -6.77 2.08
C TYR A 320 24.09 -8.30 1.95
N PHE A 321 23.01 -8.85 1.38
CA PHE A 321 22.80 -10.28 1.28
C PHE A 321 23.57 -10.95 0.13
N ALA A 322 24.31 -10.18 -0.67
CA ALA A 322 25.29 -10.75 -1.59
C ALA A 322 26.48 -11.42 -0.86
N SER A 323 26.80 -10.98 0.37
CA SER A 323 27.94 -11.45 1.15
C SER A 323 27.61 -11.95 2.55
N HIS A 324 26.36 -11.84 2.99
CA HIS A 324 25.92 -12.22 4.33
C HIS A 324 24.90 -13.37 4.31
N PRO A 325 24.79 -14.16 5.39
CA PRO A 325 23.87 -15.29 5.48
C PRO A 325 22.42 -14.88 5.26
N LEU A 326 21.66 -15.69 4.52
CA LEU A 326 20.22 -15.50 4.33
C LEU A 326 19.45 -15.81 5.62
N THR A 327 18.29 -15.17 5.79
CA THR A 327 17.47 -15.34 7.02
C THR A 327 16.61 -16.59 7.00
N HIS A 328 16.34 -17.18 5.83
CA HIS A 328 15.44 -18.33 5.69
C HIS A 328 14.13 -18.19 6.44
N PHE A 329 13.57 -16.97 6.44
CA PHE A 329 12.32 -16.61 7.16
C PHE A 329 12.40 -16.77 8.69
N CYS A 330 13.56 -16.81 9.31
CA CYS A 330 13.72 -16.99 10.76
C CYS A 330 13.04 -15.91 11.62
N HIS A 331 12.80 -14.71 11.04
CA HIS A 331 12.07 -13.64 11.75
C HIS A 331 10.56 -13.85 11.79
N LEU A 332 10.01 -14.86 11.09
CA LEU A 332 8.60 -15.21 11.20
C LEU A 332 8.32 -15.86 12.54
N SER A 333 7.32 -15.34 13.27
CA SER A 333 6.99 -15.77 14.64
C SER A 333 6.79 -17.30 14.79
N VAL A 334 6.29 -17.96 13.74
CA VAL A 334 6.11 -19.42 13.72
C VAL A 334 7.43 -20.13 13.43
N LEU A 335 8.24 -19.61 12.50
CA LEU A 335 9.47 -20.27 12.03
C LEU A 335 10.68 -20.01 12.91
N LYS A 336 10.70 -18.94 13.70
CA LYS A 336 11.82 -18.60 14.59
C LYS A 336 12.18 -19.70 15.60
N HIS A 337 11.27 -20.61 15.88
CA HIS A 337 11.51 -21.75 16.75
C HIS A 337 12.05 -22.99 16.01
N LEU A 338 11.96 -23.01 14.69
CA LEU A 338 12.35 -24.11 13.81
C LEU A 338 13.63 -23.82 13.03
N VAL A 339 13.86 -22.55 12.70
CA VAL A 339 15.00 -22.11 11.90
C VAL A 339 15.90 -21.22 12.77
N PRO A 340 17.18 -21.57 12.97
CA PRO A 340 18.12 -20.71 13.67
C PRO A 340 18.33 -19.42 12.88
N CYS A 341 18.20 -18.29 13.56
CA CYS A 341 18.36 -16.97 12.93
C CYS A 341 19.82 -16.53 13.04
N PRO A 342 20.47 -16.15 11.91
CA PRO A 342 21.84 -15.63 11.97
C PRO A 342 21.91 -14.21 12.54
N TYR A 343 20.77 -13.55 12.73
CA TYR A 343 20.66 -12.18 13.22
C TYR A 343 19.86 -12.15 14.52
N ALA A 344 20.43 -11.51 15.57
CA ALA A 344 19.77 -11.34 16.86
C ALA A 344 18.72 -10.21 16.82
N ASP A 345 18.98 -9.19 16.02
CA ASP A 345 18.13 -7.99 15.88
C ASP A 345 17.26 -8.06 14.62
N ASP A 346 16.24 -7.21 14.57
CA ASP A 346 15.42 -7.01 13.38
C ASP A 346 16.27 -6.52 12.20
N LEU A 347 15.94 -6.94 10.98
CA LEU A 347 16.70 -6.59 9.78
C LEU A 347 16.84 -5.08 9.56
N SER A 348 15.85 -4.28 9.96
CA SER A 348 15.94 -2.82 9.90
C SER A 348 17.07 -2.26 10.76
N THR A 349 17.28 -2.83 11.95
CA THR A 349 18.37 -2.47 12.86
C THR A 349 19.72 -2.95 12.33
N VAL A 350 19.75 -4.14 11.73
CA VAL A 350 20.97 -4.66 11.09
C VAL A 350 21.40 -3.75 9.94
N MET A 351 20.45 -3.32 9.08
CA MET A 351 20.74 -2.41 7.97
C MET A 351 21.20 -1.03 8.48
N GLU A 352 20.57 -0.51 9.54
CA GLU A 352 21.02 0.74 10.12
C GLU A 352 22.45 0.69 10.61
N ARG A 353 22.83 -0.35 11.35
CA ARG A 353 24.22 -0.52 11.84
C ARG A 353 25.22 -0.68 10.71
N ALA A 354 24.82 -1.34 9.61
CA ALA A 354 25.69 -1.60 8.48
C ALA A 354 25.93 -0.34 7.61
N TYR A 355 24.92 0.51 7.47
CA TYR A 355 24.95 1.62 6.50
C TYR A 355 24.79 3.02 7.12
N GLY A 356 24.27 3.15 8.33
CA GLY A 356 24.00 4.47 8.96
C GLY A 356 22.89 5.27 8.26
N LEU A 357 22.00 4.61 7.51
CA LEU A 357 20.97 5.25 6.68
C LEU A 357 19.59 5.32 7.34
N GLY A 358 19.52 5.05 8.63
CA GLY A 358 18.26 4.92 9.37
C GLY A 358 17.62 3.55 9.24
N TYR A 359 16.51 3.34 9.96
CA TYR A 359 15.81 2.07 9.99
C TYR A 359 15.10 1.81 8.67
N PHE A 360 15.67 0.96 7.83
CA PHE A 360 15.00 0.44 6.64
C PHE A 360 14.08 -0.72 7.00
N ASN A 361 12.81 -0.41 7.24
CA ASN A 361 11.77 -1.43 7.16
C ASN A 361 11.52 -1.69 5.67
N ALA A 362 12.21 -2.66 5.14
CA ALA A 362 12.16 -2.97 3.73
C ALA A 362 10.87 -3.72 3.39
N SER A 363 10.43 -3.54 2.17
CA SER A 363 9.27 -4.19 1.55
C SER A 363 9.32 -5.71 1.65
N LEU A 364 8.19 -6.34 1.40
CA LEU A 364 8.11 -7.79 1.26
C LEU A 364 9.12 -8.35 0.23
N PHE A 365 9.46 -7.61 -0.82
CA PHE A 365 10.42 -8.04 -1.85
C PHE A 365 11.87 -8.09 -1.34
N ALA A 366 12.26 -7.13 -0.49
CA ALA A 366 13.60 -7.13 0.10
C ALA A 366 13.70 -8.12 1.26
N THR A 367 12.76 -8.09 2.22
CA THR A 367 12.83 -8.90 3.44
C THR A 367 12.38 -10.34 3.24
N ALA A 368 11.20 -10.57 2.65
CA ALA A 368 10.69 -11.92 2.39
C ALA A 368 11.23 -12.50 1.07
N GLY A 369 11.77 -11.66 0.17
CA GLY A 369 12.44 -12.07 -1.05
C GLY A 369 13.93 -12.22 -0.85
N VAL A 370 14.69 -11.15 -1.13
CA VAL A 370 16.16 -11.15 -1.21
C VAL A 370 16.81 -11.64 0.10
N ALA A 371 16.42 -11.08 1.25
CA ALA A 371 17.00 -11.43 2.53
C ALA A 371 16.68 -12.86 2.98
N ALA A 372 15.49 -13.37 2.64
CA ALA A 372 15.06 -14.69 3.10
C ALA A 372 15.58 -15.83 2.25
N VAL A 373 15.56 -15.67 0.92
CA VAL A 373 15.82 -16.77 -0.02
C VAL A 373 16.80 -16.41 -1.13
N GLY A 374 17.36 -15.21 -1.12
CA GLY A 374 18.27 -14.73 -2.14
C GLY A 374 17.58 -14.36 -3.46
N PRO A 375 18.31 -13.70 -4.40
CA PRO A 375 17.75 -13.19 -5.64
C PRO A 375 17.16 -14.27 -6.55
N TRP A 376 17.69 -15.50 -6.56
CA TRP A 376 17.18 -16.59 -7.39
C TRP A 376 15.79 -17.09 -6.99
N PHE A 377 15.49 -17.15 -5.69
CA PHE A 377 14.23 -17.67 -5.17
C PHE A 377 13.26 -16.56 -4.72
N ALA A 378 13.67 -15.29 -4.75
CA ALA A 378 12.81 -14.15 -4.44
C ALA A 378 11.49 -14.13 -5.26
N PRO A 379 11.46 -14.50 -6.56
CA PRO A 379 10.21 -14.58 -7.33
C PRO A 379 9.21 -15.58 -6.77
N LEU A 380 9.67 -16.73 -6.22
CA LEU A 380 8.78 -17.72 -5.60
C LEU A 380 8.16 -17.16 -4.30
N SER A 381 8.95 -16.48 -3.48
CA SER A 381 8.44 -15.79 -2.28
C SER A 381 7.43 -14.70 -2.64
N ALA A 382 7.70 -13.95 -3.71
CA ALA A 382 6.80 -12.93 -4.22
C ALA A 382 5.46 -13.53 -4.73
N LEU A 383 5.49 -14.69 -5.39
CA LEU A 383 4.29 -15.43 -5.81
C LEU A 383 3.41 -15.79 -4.60
N VAL A 384 4.02 -16.37 -3.55
CA VAL A 384 3.31 -16.71 -2.30
C VAL A 384 2.70 -15.45 -1.68
N SER A 385 3.44 -14.35 -1.67
CA SER A 385 2.96 -13.06 -1.16
C SER A 385 1.76 -12.52 -1.98
N GLY A 386 1.81 -12.65 -3.29
CA GLY A 386 0.70 -12.29 -4.18
C GLY A 386 -0.54 -13.16 -3.96
N LEU A 387 -0.36 -14.46 -3.70
CA LEU A 387 -1.47 -15.36 -3.35
C LEU A 387 -2.11 -14.99 -2.00
N ILE A 388 -1.32 -14.57 -1.02
CA ILE A 388 -1.84 -14.08 0.28
C ILE A 388 -2.66 -12.79 0.07
N VAL A 389 -2.15 -11.86 -0.74
CA VAL A 389 -2.90 -10.63 -1.09
C VAL A 389 -4.19 -10.97 -1.84
N ALA A 390 -4.18 -11.99 -2.68
CA ALA A 390 -5.37 -12.46 -3.39
C ALA A 390 -6.48 -13.00 -2.47
N ILE A 391 -6.16 -13.45 -1.25
CA ILE A 391 -7.19 -13.76 -0.23
C ILE A 391 -8.02 -12.50 0.07
N GLY A 392 -7.38 -11.32 0.13
CA GLY A 392 -8.08 -10.05 0.27
C GLY A 392 -9.03 -9.76 -0.89
N ASN A 393 -8.66 -10.10 -2.14
CA ASN A 393 -9.56 -9.99 -3.28
C ASN A 393 -10.80 -10.87 -3.11
N GLN A 394 -10.57 -12.14 -2.76
CA GLN A 394 -11.64 -13.13 -2.64
C GLN A 394 -12.62 -12.79 -1.51
N THR A 395 -12.10 -12.30 -0.38
CA THR A 395 -12.93 -11.92 0.79
C THR A 395 -13.68 -10.61 0.58
N SER A 396 -13.16 -9.70 -0.26
CA SER A 396 -13.79 -8.42 -0.59
C SER A 396 -14.56 -8.39 -1.91
N ALA A 397 -14.53 -9.47 -2.70
CA ALA A 397 -15.10 -9.49 -4.05
C ALA A 397 -16.61 -9.18 -4.13
N HIS A 398 -17.34 -9.37 -3.04
CA HIS A 398 -18.76 -9.07 -2.95
C HIS A 398 -19.07 -7.62 -2.53
N LEU A 399 -18.03 -6.83 -2.20
CA LEU A 399 -18.16 -5.46 -1.72
C LEU A 399 -17.96 -4.45 -2.86
N PRO A 400 -18.58 -3.27 -2.80
CA PRO A 400 -18.33 -2.21 -3.77
C PRO A 400 -16.86 -1.77 -3.79
N ALA A 401 -16.34 -1.50 -4.98
CA ALA A 401 -14.94 -1.07 -5.20
C ALA A 401 -14.56 0.14 -4.32
N ARG A 402 -15.46 1.13 -4.17
CA ARG A 402 -15.24 2.31 -3.32
C ARG A 402 -15.01 1.94 -1.86
N PHE A 403 -15.81 1.00 -1.33
CA PHE A 403 -15.67 0.57 0.05
C PHE A 403 -14.33 -0.13 0.29
N VAL A 404 -13.93 -1.03 -0.61
CA VAL A 404 -12.64 -1.73 -0.55
C VAL A 404 -11.48 -0.75 -0.67
N LEU A 405 -11.56 0.21 -1.60
CA LEU A 405 -10.55 1.23 -1.83
C LEU A 405 -10.32 2.09 -0.57
N VAL A 406 -11.40 2.57 0.06
CA VAL A 406 -11.30 3.45 1.25
C VAL A 406 -10.89 2.65 2.49
N SER A 407 -11.49 1.49 2.74
CA SER A 407 -11.19 0.67 3.93
C SER A 407 -9.80 0.02 3.87
N GLY A 408 -9.27 -0.25 2.67
CA GLY A 408 -7.93 -0.79 2.44
C GLY A 408 -6.86 0.27 2.13
N ALA A 409 -7.17 1.55 2.23
CA ALA A 409 -6.38 2.67 1.71
C ALA A 409 -4.93 2.77 2.22
N ILE A 410 -4.65 2.27 3.40
CA ILE A 410 -3.35 2.38 4.07
C ILE A 410 -2.42 1.20 3.77
N LEU A 411 -3.00 0.01 3.59
CA LEU A 411 -2.24 -1.22 3.51
C LEU A 411 -1.28 -1.33 2.32
N PRO A 412 -1.60 -0.83 1.10
CA PRO A 412 -0.65 -0.85 -0.01
C PRO A 412 0.66 -0.10 0.30
N GLN A 413 0.56 1.06 0.97
CA GLN A 413 1.74 1.82 1.40
C GLN A 413 2.51 1.08 2.51
N ILE A 414 1.81 0.39 3.41
CA ILE A 414 2.44 -0.43 4.45
C ILE A 414 3.24 -1.58 3.82
N LEU A 415 2.67 -2.27 2.83
CA LEU A 415 3.33 -3.37 2.13
C LEU A 415 4.64 -2.98 1.43
N LEU A 416 4.82 -1.70 1.11
CA LEU A 416 6.10 -1.19 0.57
C LEU A 416 7.17 -1.01 1.65
N ASN A 417 6.80 -0.95 2.92
CA ASN A 417 7.69 -0.53 4.01
C ASN A 417 7.87 -1.60 5.09
N VAL A 418 7.10 -2.70 5.07
CA VAL A 418 7.21 -3.75 6.09
C VAL A 418 7.08 -5.14 5.45
N PRO A 419 7.62 -6.19 6.09
CA PRO A 419 7.40 -7.57 5.68
C PRO A 419 5.91 -7.92 5.66
N LEU A 420 5.50 -8.79 4.74
CA LEU A 420 4.10 -9.21 4.59
C LEU A 420 3.49 -9.72 5.90
N THR A 421 4.23 -10.50 6.68
CA THR A 421 3.77 -11.03 7.97
C THR A 421 3.52 -9.94 9.00
N THR A 422 4.35 -8.89 9.01
CA THR A 422 4.13 -7.70 9.84
C THR A 422 2.87 -6.96 9.38
N ALA A 423 2.64 -6.82 8.08
CA ALA A 423 1.41 -6.24 7.55
C ALA A 423 0.17 -7.08 7.96
N MET A 424 0.26 -8.42 7.86
CA MET A 424 -0.84 -9.33 8.21
C MET A 424 -1.23 -9.23 9.69
N VAL A 425 -0.26 -9.25 10.59
CA VAL A 425 -0.49 -9.34 12.04
C VAL A 425 -0.49 -7.96 12.70
N THR A 426 0.63 -7.25 12.63
CA THR A 426 0.84 -5.99 13.35
C THR A 426 0.01 -4.84 12.81
N HIS A 427 -0.21 -4.81 11.48
CA HIS A 427 -1.05 -3.81 10.84
C HIS A 427 -2.48 -4.30 10.57
N GLY A 428 -2.83 -5.53 10.97
CA GLY A 428 -4.18 -6.04 10.96
C GLY A 428 -4.75 -6.34 9.57
N MET A 429 -3.92 -6.59 8.54
CA MET A 429 -4.40 -6.92 7.21
C MET A 429 -5.25 -8.20 7.22
N ALA A 430 -4.86 -9.23 8.00
CA ALA A 430 -5.65 -10.45 8.16
C ALA A 430 -7.01 -10.16 8.81
N LEU A 431 -7.05 -9.27 9.81
CA LEU A 431 -8.30 -8.85 10.44
C LEU A 431 -9.19 -8.10 9.44
N LEU A 432 -8.61 -7.22 8.61
CA LEU A 432 -9.37 -6.50 7.57
C LEU A 432 -9.98 -7.49 6.56
N PHE A 433 -9.25 -8.53 6.15
CA PHE A 433 -9.79 -9.57 5.27
C PHE A 433 -10.98 -10.30 5.91
N ALA A 434 -10.90 -10.62 7.21
CA ALA A 434 -12.00 -11.20 7.96
C ALA A 434 -13.20 -10.22 8.08
N LEU A 435 -12.95 -8.94 8.30
CA LEU A 435 -13.99 -7.92 8.34
C LEU A 435 -14.70 -7.77 6.99
N TRP A 436 -13.96 -7.76 5.88
CA TRP A 436 -14.55 -7.77 4.55
C TRP A 436 -15.42 -9.00 4.32
N TYR A 437 -14.93 -10.18 4.70
CA TYR A 437 -15.66 -11.44 4.54
C TYR A 437 -17.03 -11.44 5.24
N VAL A 438 -17.12 -10.88 6.45
CA VAL A 438 -18.37 -10.85 7.24
C VAL A 438 -19.28 -9.65 6.94
N THR A 439 -18.81 -8.68 6.14
CA THR A 439 -19.56 -7.47 5.81
C THR A 439 -20.76 -7.79 4.92
N PRO A 440 -22.00 -7.44 5.31
CA PRO A 440 -23.18 -7.79 4.53
C PRO A 440 -23.35 -6.89 3.30
N ARG A 441 -23.79 -7.46 2.19
CA ARG A 441 -24.12 -6.71 0.96
C ARG A 441 -25.26 -5.72 1.15
N SER A 442 -26.22 -6.06 2.00
CA SER A 442 -27.43 -5.25 2.23
C SER A 442 -27.18 -3.83 2.72
N ILE A 443 -25.98 -3.53 3.26
CA ILE A 443 -25.64 -2.16 3.67
C ILE A 443 -25.41 -1.21 2.49
N PHE A 444 -25.25 -1.73 1.27
CA PHE A 444 -24.97 -0.96 0.05
C PHE A 444 -26.20 -0.82 -0.86
N GLU A 445 -27.33 -1.43 -0.53
CA GLU A 445 -28.53 -1.47 -1.41
C GLU A 445 -29.11 -0.09 -1.68
N SER A 446 -28.99 0.85 -0.72
CA SER A 446 -29.43 2.25 -0.92
C SER A 446 -28.61 2.98 -1.99
N ASP A 447 -27.34 2.64 -2.16
CA ASP A 447 -26.47 3.28 -3.16
C ASP A 447 -26.79 2.74 -4.57
N TYR A 448 -27.27 1.49 -4.69
CA TYR A 448 -27.69 0.91 -5.96
C TYR A 448 -29.02 1.49 -6.46
N GLN A 449 -29.95 1.83 -5.56
CA GLN A 449 -31.25 2.44 -5.94
C GLN A 449 -31.08 3.88 -6.44
N GLU A 450 -30.10 4.63 -5.93
CA GLU A 450 -29.80 5.99 -6.41
C GLU A 450 -29.02 5.99 -7.74
N ALA A 451 -28.30 4.89 -8.07
CA ALA A 451 -27.50 4.78 -9.29
C ALA A 451 -28.31 4.31 -10.53
N VAL A 452 -29.55 3.83 -10.35
CA VAL A 452 -30.46 3.55 -11.46
C VAL A 452 -31.15 4.85 -11.84
N PRO A 453 -30.82 5.49 -12.97
CA PRO A 453 -31.56 6.66 -13.44
C PRO A 453 -33.01 6.27 -13.65
N LEU A 454 -33.93 7.20 -13.37
CA LEU A 454 -35.37 7.14 -13.68
C LEU A 454 -35.62 6.99 -15.21
N ALA A 455 -35.05 5.98 -15.82
CA ALA A 455 -35.30 5.57 -17.19
C ALA A 455 -36.48 4.60 -17.19
N GLY A 456 -37.70 5.11 -17.01
CA GLY A 456 -38.88 4.29 -17.07
C GLY A 456 -40.15 4.89 -16.45
N ARG A 457 -40.33 6.19 -16.58
CA ARG A 457 -41.66 6.81 -16.43
C ARG A 457 -41.90 7.72 -17.63
N TYR A 458 -42.21 7.12 -18.74
CA TYR A 458 -43.04 7.67 -19.80
C TYR A 458 -43.74 6.53 -20.51
#